data_804ca27b8c6ac2b8337b8f4f59df7772
#
_entry.id   804ca27b8c6ac2b8337b8f4f59df7772
#
_cell.length_a   1.000
_cell.length_b   1.000
_cell.length_c   1.000
_cell.angle_alpha   90.00
_cell.angle_beta   90.00
_cell.angle_gamma   90.00
#
_symmetry.space_group_name_H-M   'P 1'
#
loop_
_entity.id
_entity.type
_entity.pdbx_description
1 polymer ?
#
loop_
_entity_poly.entity_id
_entity_poly.type
_entity_poly.pdbx_seq_one_letter_code
_entity_poly.pdbx_strand_id
1 'polypeptide(L)'
;MCIRDSFPKAYAFIPFKNFFVRRFLSSKLRSIDNIESYQKIFENLVEKVINQSISSFTCNGLEQLDTNHSYLFISNHRDITLDSALLNYALYKAGHKTFNIAVGDNLMNTKWVADLMRLNKSFIIQRSGATKKDIYKGLSLASEYIHELINKNESVWIAQKQGRAKDGIDSTDPALLKMIHLHKRKEFSISEYFNELKVVPVAVSYEYDPNDINKAIECAKTNQGKDYIKSSNEDISSIAKGITDKKGDVSINVGSPLKFVSDDSDQISDQITKSIRNLYEPHSTNYAAYIKSKNEILDHSFSESKINESINYLESRAMQLTKHEKEELYSQYYQCLIKKMGG
;
A
#
# COMPACT_ATOMS: atom_id res chain seq x y z
N MET A 1 -12.78 -20.71 12.88
CA MET A 1 -13.59 -20.67 11.62
C MET A 1 -12.82 -21.44 10.57
N CYS A 2 -13.38 -22.50 10.02
CA CYS A 2 -12.64 -23.35 9.10
C CYS A 2 -12.52 -22.63 7.75
N ILE A 3 -11.32 -22.54 7.19
CA ILE A 3 -11.04 -21.93 5.87
C ILE A 3 -11.97 -22.50 4.79
N ARG A 4 -12.31 -23.79 4.90
CA ARG A 4 -13.23 -24.52 4.01
C ARG A 4 -14.65 -23.92 3.91
N ASP A 5 -15.16 -23.28 4.96
CA ASP A 5 -16.57 -22.83 5.03
C ASP A 5 -16.77 -21.47 4.34
N SER A 6 -15.71 -20.70 4.15
CA SER A 6 -15.77 -19.36 3.51
C SER A 6 -15.65 -19.43 1.97
N PHE A 7 -14.98 -20.44 1.43
CA PHE A 7 -14.67 -20.57 0.01
C PHE A 7 -15.87 -20.86 -0.92
N PRO A 8 -16.82 -21.73 -0.62
CA PRO A 8 -17.91 -22.02 -1.56
C PRO A 8 -18.79 -20.80 -1.88
N LYS A 9 -18.88 -19.84 -0.96
CA LYS A 9 -19.70 -18.64 -1.10
C LYS A 9 -18.98 -17.50 -1.87
N ALA A 10 -17.65 -17.42 -1.76
CA ALA A 10 -16.84 -16.44 -2.47
C ALA A 10 -16.90 -16.62 -4.00
N TYR A 11 -17.00 -17.86 -4.47
CA TYR A 11 -17.10 -18.17 -5.92
C TYR A 11 -18.38 -17.72 -6.58
N ALA A 12 -19.48 -17.64 -5.85
CA ALA A 12 -20.78 -17.27 -6.42
C ALA A 12 -20.80 -15.82 -6.93
N PHE A 13 -19.87 -14.98 -6.46
CA PHE A 13 -19.84 -13.55 -6.73
C PHE A 13 -18.73 -13.08 -7.68
N ILE A 14 -17.83 -13.99 -8.10
CA ILE A 14 -16.86 -13.63 -9.15
C ILE A 14 -17.59 -13.61 -10.49
N PRO A 15 -17.68 -12.46 -11.18
CA PRO A 15 -18.42 -12.34 -12.43
C PRO A 15 -17.65 -12.95 -13.60
N PHE A 16 -17.06 -14.12 -13.42
CA PHE A 16 -16.43 -14.86 -14.49
C PHE A 16 -17.47 -15.72 -15.20
N LYS A 17 -17.84 -15.34 -16.42
CA LYS A 17 -18.67 -16.13 -17.34
C LYS A 17 -18.04 -17.47 -17.74
N ASN A 18 -16.80 -17.76 -17.33
CA ASN A 18 -16.08 -18.96 -17.74
C ASN A 18 -16.10 -20.05 -16.65
N PHE A 19 -16.90 -21.08 -16.88
CA PHE A 19 -17.01 -22.30 -16.09
C PHE A 19 -15.64 -22.95 -15.78
N PHE A 20 -14.70 -22.90 -16.72
CA PHE A 20 -13.35 -23.46 -16.56
C PHE A 20 -12.51 -22.72 -15.53
N VAL A 21 -12.57 -21.39 -15.48
CA VAL A 21 -11.85 -20.58 -14.47
C VAL A 21 -12.41 -20.87 -13.08
N ARG A 22 -13.73 -20.96 -12.93
CA ARG A 22 -14.37 -21.36 -11.68
C ARG A 22 -13.94 -22.75 -11.23
N ARG A 23 -13.89 -23.72 -12.15
CA ARG A 23 -13.48 -25.09 -11.85
C ARG A 23 -11.98 -25.18 -11.49
N PHE A 24 -11.13 -24.42 -12.17
CA PHE A 24 -9.69 -24.34 -11.88
C PHE A 24 -9.44 -23.72 -10.50
N LEU A 25 -10.06 -22.57 -10.22
CA LEU A 25 -9.96 -21.92 -8.89
C LEU A 25 -10.53 -22.83 -7.80
N SER A 26 -11.69 -23.47 -8.03
CA SER A 26 -12.29 -24.37 -7.03
C SER A 26 -11.42 -25.61 -6.77
N SER A 27 -10.73 -26.14 -7.76
CA SER A 27 -9.80 -27.28 -7.62
C SER A 27 -8.57 -26.88 -6.80
N LYS A 28 -7.96 -25.73 -7.12
CA LYS A 28 -6.78 -25.21 -6.39
C LYS A 28 -7.10 -24.86 -4.94
N LEU A 29 -8.28 -24.30 -4.69
CA LEU A 29 -8.70 -23.87 -3.35
C LEU A 29 -9.24 -25.03 -2.49
N ARG A 30 -9.63 -26.16 -3.09
CA ARG A 30 -9.98 -27.39 -2.35
C ARG A 30 -8.78 -28.06 -1.69
N SER A 31 -7.56 -27.75 -2.11
CA SER A 31 -6.30 -28.26 -1.55
C SER A 31 -5.74 -27.37 -0.42
N ILE A 32 -6.49 -26.33 0.00
CA ILE A 32 -6.04 -25.43 1.08
C ILE A 32 -6.55 -25.98 2.41
N ASP A 33 -5.67 -26.60 3.14
CA ASP A 33 -5.98 -27.15 4.46
C ASP A 33 -5.45 -26.25 5.61
N ASN A 34 -4.52 -25.34 5.30
CA ASN A 34 -3.89 -24.45 6.27
C ASN A 34 -3.47 -23.11 5.64
N ILE A 35 -3.03 -22.15 6.48
CA ILE A 35 -2.59 -20.81 6.08
C ILE A 35 -1.37 -20.88 5.16
N GLU A 36 -0.45 -21.80 5.41
CA GLU A 36 0.78 -21.97 4.61
C GLU A 36 0.48 -22.37 3.16
N SER A 37 -0.40 -23.36 2.97
CA SER A 37 -0.87 -23.78 1.64
C SER A 37 -1.55 -22.62 0.89
N TYR A 38 -2.30 -21.79 1.60
CA TYR A 38 -2.91 -20.58 1.04
C TYR A 38 -1.85 -19.56 0.63
N GLN A 39 -0.87 -19.29 1.49
CA GLN A 39 0.22 -18.35 1.19
C GLN A 39 1.01 -18.76 -0.04
N LYS A 40 1.27 -20.04 -0.22
CA LYS A 40 1.95 -20.57 -1.42
C LYS A 40 1.14 -20.35 -2.70
N ILE A 41 -0.18 -20.47 -2.64
CA ILE A 41 -1.05 -20.15 -3.79
C ILE A 41 -1.05 -18.65 -4.05
N PHE A 42 -1.08 -17.85 -3.01
CA PHE A 42 -1.03 -16.38 -3.11
C PHE A 42 0.31 -15.92 -3.69
N GLU A 43 1.43 -16.52 -3.26
CA GLU A 43 2.76 -16.31 -3.85
C GLU A 43 2.75 -16.53 -5.36
N ASN A 44 2.25 -17.68 -5.83
CA ASN A 44 2.17 -17.99 -7.26
C ASN A 44 1.29 -16.97 -8.03
N LEU A 45 0.24 -16.42 -7.39
CA LEU A 45 -0.59 -15.38 -8.00
C LEU A 45 0.16 -14.06 -8.10
N VAL A 46 0.88 -13.66 -7.06
CA VAL A 46 1.69 -12.44 -7.05
C VAL A 46 2.82 -12.56 -8.08
N GLU A 47 3.51 -13.69 -8.14
CA GLU A 47 4.54 -13.95 -9.15
C GLU A 47 3.99 -13.85 -10.57
N LYS A 48 2.79 -14.35 -10.80
CA LYS A 48 2.11 -14.21 -12.10
C LYS A 48 1.80 -12.75 -12.41
N VAL A 49 1.35 -11.96 -11.44
CA VAL A 49 1.12 -10.50 -11.61
C VAL A 49 2.42 -9.80 -11.94
N ILE A 50 3.52 -10.11 -11.22
CA ILE A 50 4.85 -9.56 -11.49
C ILE A 50 5.24 -9.84 -12.94
N ASN A 51 5.22 -11.13 -13.35
CA ASN A 51 5.64 -11.53 -14.68
C ASN A 51 4.77 -10.98 -15.83
N GLN A 52 3.52 -10.65 -15.58
CA GLN A 52 2.58 -10.16 -16.60
C GLN A 52 2.49 -8.64 -16.71
N SER A 53 2.77 -7.91 -15.63
CA SER A 53 2.44 -6.49 -15.55
C SER A 53 3.58 -5.59 -15.05
N ILE A 54 4.69 -6.17 -14.58
CA ILE A 54 5.87 -5.45 -14.07
C ILE A 54 7.05 -5.77 -14.97
N SER A 55 7.78 -4.75 -15.42
CA SER A 55 8.96 -4.89 -16.29
C SER A 55 10.18 -5.31 -15.48
N SER A 56 10.40 -4.68 -14.33
CA SER A 56 11.45 -5.01 -13.38
C SER A 56 10.91 -4.85 -11.96
N PHE A 57 11.14 -5.84 -11.11
CA PHE A 57 10.77 -5.79 -9.69
C PHE A 57 12.03 -5.87 -8.83
N THR A 58 12.24 -4.84 -8.01
CA THR A 58 13.35 -4.79 -7.06
C THR A 58 12.85 -4.63 -5.63
N CYS A 59 13.48 -5.30 -4.68
CA CYS A 59 13.25 -5.08 -3.26
C CYS A 59 14.60 -5.07 -2.55
N ASN A 60 14.96 -3.93 -1.96
CA ASN A 60 16.23 -3.70 -1.31
C ASN A 60 16.04 -3.45 0.19
N GLY A 61 17.06 -3.76 1.00
CA GLY A 61 17.11 -3.44 2.43
C GLY A 61 16.58 -4.54 3.34
N LEU A 62 16.05 -5.64 2.82
CA LEU A 62 15.59 -6.77 3.65
C LEU A 62 16.75 -7.47 4.39
N GLU A 63 17.95 -7.43 3.83
CA GLU A 63 19.18 -7.97 4.43
C GLU A 63 19.57 -7.28 5.74
N GLN A 64 19.00 -6.11 6.03
CA GLN A 64 19.21 -5.36 7.28
C GLN A 64 18.32 -5.83 8.43
N LEU A 65 17.36 -6.72 8.14
CA LEU A 65 16.38 -7.21 9.10
C LEU A 65 16.75 -8.61 9.58
N ASP A 66 16.64 -8.83 10.89
CA ASP A 66 16.77 -10.17 11.46
C ASP A 66 15.49 -10.99 11.26
N THR A 67 15.59 -12.15 10.64
CA THR A 67 14.47 -13.06 10.37
C THR A 67 13.79 -13.61 11.63
N ASN A 68 14.47 -13.53 12.78
CA ASN A 68 13.95 -13.99 14.07
C ASN A 68 13.13 -12.92 14.82
N HIS A 69 13.05 -11.69 14.29
CA HIS A 69 12.30 -10.62 14.91
C HIS A 69 11.03 -10.27 14.14
N SER A 70 10.06 -9.74 14.85
CA SER A 70 8.89 -9.07 14.28
C SER A 70 9.10 -7.57 14.18
N TYR A 71 8.42 -6.94 13.24
CA TYR A 71 8.55 -5.53 12.91
C TYR A 71 7.19 -4.92 12.63
N LEU A 72 7.06 -3.63 12.94
CA LEU A 72 5.98 -2.80 12.44
C LEU A 72 6.45 -2.08 11.16
N PHE A 73 6.05 -2.57 10.00
CA PHE A 73 6.31 -1.93 8.72
C PHE A 73 5.33 -0.78 8.49
N ILE A 74 5.83 0.42 8.33
CA ILE A 74 5.04 1.61 7.96
C ILE A 74 5.48 2.04 6.57
N SER A 75 4.55 2.07 5.61
CA SER A 75 4.88 2.42 4.23
C SER A 75 4.01 3.55 3.68
N ASN A 76 4.49 4.21 2.63
CA ASN A 76 3.61 4.94 1.73
C ASN A 76 2.61 3.96 1.10
N HIS A 77 1.53 4.49 0.50
CA HIS A 77 0.45 3.67 -0.03
C HIS A 77 0.03 4.17 -1.42
N ARG A 78 0.29 3.36 -2.44
CA ARG A 78 0.04 3.65 -3.85
C ARG A 78 -1.08 2.80 -4.44
N ASP A 79 -1.09 1.50 -4.14
CA ASP A 79 -2.07 0.54 -4.64
C ASP A 79 -2.80 -0.16 -3.49
N ILE A 80 -4.10 -0.44 -3.66
CA ILE A 80 -4.94 -1.00 -2.59
C ILE A 80 -4.42 -2.37 -2.12
N THR A 81 -3.93 -3.18 -3.04
CA THR A 81 -3.59 -4.59 -2.80
C THR A 81 -2.11 -4.86 -2.97
N LEU A 82 -1.49 -4.25 -3.98
CA LEU A 82 -0.15 -4.66 -4.41
C LEU A 82 0.97 -4.19 -3.49
N ASP A 83 0.84 -3.04 -2.82
CA ASP A 83 1.91 -2.57 -1.94
C ASP A 83 2.26 -3.62 -0.89
N SER A 84 1.26 -4.10 -0.15
CA SER A 84 1.43 -5.14 0.86
C SER A 84 1.71 -6.53 0.25
N ALA A 85 1.12 -6.85 -0.90
CA ALA A 85 1.30 -8.14 -1.56
C ALA A 85 2.73 -8.33 -2.09
N LEU A 86 3.28 -7.29 -2.74
CA LEU A 86 4.65 -7.32 -3.29
C LEU A 86 5.70 -7.35 -2.17
N LEU A 87 5.49 -6.60 -1.09
CA LEU A 87 6.39 -6.63 0.07
C LEU A 87 6.33 -8.00 0.78
N ASN A 88 5.14 -8.58 0.97
CA ASN A 88 5.01 -9.94 1.54
C ASN A 88 5.68 -11.00 0.66
N TYR A 89 5.55 -10.86 -0.67
CA TYR A 89 6.25 -11.73 -1.62
C TYR A 89 7.77 -11.61 -1.48
N ALA A 90 8.30 -10.39 -1.39
CA ALA A 90 9.72 -10.16 -1.23
C ALA A 90 10.26 -10.70 0.10
N LEU A 91 9.54 -10.47 1.22
CA LEU A 91 9.86 -11.03 2.52
C LEU A 91 9.93 -12.57 2.48
N TYR A 92 8.92 -13.20 1.90
CA TYR A 92 8.88 -14.66 1.77
C TYR A 92 10.06 -15.19 0.95
N LYS A 93 10.39 -14.57 -0.19
CA LYS A 93 11.55 -14.94 -1.02
C LYS A 93 12.89 -14.75 -0.30
N ALA A 94 12.97 -13.77 0.61
CA ALA A 94 14.15 -13.53 1.44
C ALA A 94 14.21 -14.40 2.72
N GLY A 95 13.26 -15.33 2.93
CA GLY A 95 13.22 -16.21 4.08
C GLY A 95 12.65 -15.61 5.36
N HIS A 96 12.02 -14.42 5.27
CA HIS A 96 11.29 -13.81 6.38
C HIS A 96 9.87 -14.35 6.49
N LYS A 97 9.30 -14.27 7.71
CA LYS A 97 7.86 -14.48 7.90
C LYS A 97 7.07 -13.34 7.23
N THR A 98 5.95 -13.69 6.60
CA THR A 98 5.00 -12.71 6.07
C THR A 98 4.30 -11.96 7.21
N PHE A 99 3.97 -10.68 7.00
CA PHE A 99 3.29 -9.86 8.00
C PHE A 99 1.77 -9.96 7.93
N ASN A 100 1.12 -9.49 8.98
CA ASN A 100 -0.31 -9.24 9.06
C ASN A 100 -0.61 -7.83 8.54
N ILE A 101 -1.70 -7.68 7.75
CA ILE A 101 -2.00 -6.43 7.02
C ILE A 101 -3.12 -5.69 7.72
N ALA A 102 -2.86 -4.45 8.16
CA ALA A 102 -3.87 -3.57 8.70
C ALA A 102 -4.66 -2.89 7.57
N VAL A 103 -5.96 -3.14 7.49
CA VAL A 103 -6.85 -2.60 6.45
C VAL A 103 -8.00 -1.79 7.05
N GLY A 104 -8.44 -0.75 6.35
CA GLY A 104 -9.64 0.00 6.77
C GLY A 104 -10.93 -0.79 6.57
N ASP A 105 -11.95 -0.47 7.35
CA ASP A 105 -13.28 -1.12 7.31
C ASP A 105 -14.06 -0.87 6.02
N ASN A 106 -13.73 0.18 5.25
CA ASN A 106 -14.36 0.49 3.97
C ASN A 106 -14.24 -0.63 2.91
N LEU A 107 -13.16 -1.44 2.95
CA LEU A 107 -12.97 -2.55 2.02
C LEU A 107 -13.82 -3.80 2.38
N MET A 108 -14.44 -3.82 3.55
CA MET A 108 -15.21 -4.96 4.06
C MET A 108 -16.68 -4.98 3.61
N ASN A 109 -17.12 -3.97 2.87
CA ASN A 109 -18.51 -3.86 2.38
C ASN A 109 -18.88 -4.99 1.40
N THR A 110 -17.88 -5.60 0.75
CA THR A 110 -18.09 -6.72 -0.17
C THR A 110 -17.58 -8.01 0.46
N LYS A 111 -18.47 -8.94 0.75
CA LYS A 111 -18.16 -10.16 1.53
C LYS A 111 -16.98 -10.98 1.00
N TRP A 112 -16.93 -11.23 -0.32
CA TRP A 112 -15.83 -12.01 -0.89
C TRP A 112 -14.47 -11.29 -0.80
N VAL A 113 -14.46 -9.94 -0.88
CA VAL A 113 -13.23 -9.13 -0.68
C VAL A 113 -12.79 -9.25 0.78
N ALA A 114 -13.71 -9.14 1.72
CA ALA A 114 -13.44 -9.30 3.14
C ALA A 114 -12.86 -10.68 3.47
N ASP A 115 -13.43 -11.74 2.88
CA ASP A 115 -12.97 -13.11 3.07
C ASP A 115 -11.56 -13.32 2.47
N LEU A 116 -11.30 -12.77 1.28
CA LEU A 116 -9.98 -12.79 0.63
C LEU A 116 -8.92 -12.05 1.47
N MET A 117 -9.27 -10.87 1.97
CA MET A 117 -8.38 -10.07 2.84
C MET A 117 -8.03 -10.82 4.13
N ARG A 118 -9.03 -11.44 4.80
CA ARG A 118 -8.79 -12.23 6.02
C ARG A 118 -7.90 -13.43 5.79
N LEU A 119 -8.03 -14.10 4.64
CA LEU A 119 -7.17 -15.21 4.26
C LEU A 119 -5.72 -14.75 4.05
N ASN A 120 -5.52 -13.52 3.59
CA ASN A 120 -4.19 -12.92 3.44
C ASN A 120 -3.70 -12.24 4.73
N LYS A 121 -4.03 -12.80 5.89
CA LYS A 121 -3.65 -12.29 7.22
C LYS A 121 -4.07 -10.82 7.45
N SER A 122 -5.11 -10.33 6.79
CA SER A 122 -5.56 -8.96 7.01
C SER A 122 -6.49 -8.87 8.22
N PHE A 123 -6.32 -7.83 9.02
CA PHE A 123 -7.22 -7.46 10.11
C PHE A 123 -7.78 -6.04 9.90
N ILE A 124 -8.93 -5.78 10.51
CA ILE A 124 -9.69 -4.56 10.26
C ILE A 124 -9.37 -3.50 11.31
N ILE A 125 -9.07 -2.29 10.87
CA ILE A 125 -9.12 -1.08 11.70
C ILE A 125 -10.49 -0.48 11.52
N GLN A 126 -11.36 -0.65 12.51
CA GLN A 126 -12.71 -0.09 12.51
C GLN A 126 -12.63 1.40 12.79
N ARG A 127 -12.94 2.22 11.80
CA ARG A 127 -12.95 3.69 11.87
C ARG A 127 -14.35 4.27 11.76
N SER A 128 -15.33 3.46 11.34
CA SER A 128 -16.75 3.80 11.28
C SER A 128 -17.48 3.22 12.49
N GLY A 129 -18.50 3.92 12.97
CA GLY A 129 -19.33 3.48 14.08
C GLY A 129 -20.48 4.44 14.32
N ALA A 130 -21.55 3.96 14.96
CA ALA A 130 -22.73 4.78 15.28
C ALA A 130 -22.41 5.92 16.29
N THR A 131 -21.41 5.70 17.16
CA THR A 131 -21.00 6.66 18.18
C THR A 131 -19.48 6.80 18.22
N LYS A 132 -18.99 7.93 18.78
CA LYS A 132 -17.56 8.13 19.08
C LYS A 132 -16.98 7.02 19.96
N LYS A 133 -17.81 6.48 20.87
CA LYS A 133 -17.43 5.37 21.76
C LYS A 133 -17.18 4.07 20.97
N ASP A 134 -17.97 3.80 19.93
CA ASP A 134 -17.79 2.61 19.10
C ASP A 134 -16.51 2.72 18.27
N ILE A 135 -16.25 3.89 17.69
CA ILE A 135 -15.00 4.18 16.97
C ILE A 135 -13.79 4.01 17.90
N TYR A 136 -13.83 4.60 19.10
CA TYR A 136 -12.75 4.45 20.08
C TYR A 136 -12.50 2.98 20.45
N LYS A 137 -13.55 2.19 20.68
CA LYS A 137 -13.42 0.75 20.95
C LYS A 137 -12.77 0.01 19.79
N GLY A 138 -13.18 0.29 18.55
CA GLY A 138 -12.59 -0.31 17.36
C GLY A 138 -11.10 0.00 17.20
N LEU A 139 -10.72 1.26 17.41
CA LEU A 139 -9.32 1.69 17.37
C LEU A 139 -8.50 1.07 18.53
N SER A 140 -9.07 0.99 19.74
CA SER A 140 -8.41 0.37 20.89
C SER A 140 -8.17 -1.12 20.65
N LEU A 141 -9.13 -1.84 20.08
CA LEU A 141 -8.99 -3.24 19.71
C LEU A 141 -7.92 -3.46 18.63
N ALA A 142 -7.86 -2.58 17.63
CA ALA A 142 -6.82 -2.65 16.61
C ALA A 142 -5.41 -2.41 17.21
N SER A 143 -5.28 -1.44 18.12
CA SER A 143 -4.04 -1.17 18.85
C SER A 143 -3.59 -2.36 19.68
N GLU A 144 -4.51 -2.97 20.45
CA GLU A 144 -4.28 -4.18 21.22
C GLU A 144 -3.84 -5.35 20.33
N TYR A 145 -4.51 -5.55 19.21
CA TYR A 145 -4.20 -6.63 18.29
C TYR A 145 -2.81 -6.47 17.64
N ILE A 146 -2.40 -5.25 17.28
CA ILE A 146 -1.04 -4.95 16.79
C ILE A 146 -0.01 -5.35 17.86
N HIS A 147 -0.22 -4.94 19.12
CA HIS A 147 0.65 -5.30 20.22
C HIS A 147 0.76 -6.82 20.41
N GLU A 148 -0.37 -7.54 20.42
CA GLU A 148 -0.43 -8.99 20.53
C GLU A 148 0.33 -9.70 19.40
N LEU A 149 0.21 -9.23 18.16
CA LEU A 149 0.92 -9.80 17.02
C LEU A 149 2.43 -9.65 17.19
N ILE A 150 2.92 -8.44 17.50
CA ILE A 150 4.35 -8.19 17.70
C ILE A 150 4.90 -9.05 18.84
N ASN A 151 4.17 -9.19 19.97
CA ASN A 151 4.58 -10.05 21.09
C ASN A 151 4.60 -11.56 20.73
N LYS A 152 3.79 -11.99 19.77
CA LYS A 152 3.83 -13.35 19.21
C LYS A 152 4.89 -13.54 18.14
N ASN A 153 5.77 -12.58 17.96
CA ASN A 153 6.77 -12.56 16.90
C ASN A 153 6.16 -12.64 15.49
N GLU A 154 5.05 -11.92 15.30
CA GLU A 154 4.34 -11.74 14.04
C GLU A 154 4.43 -10.27 13.62
N SER A 155 4.98 -10.02 12.43
CA SER A 155 5.10 -8.65 11.90
C SER A 155 3.75 -8.08 11.46
N VAL A 156 3.67 -6.75 11.42
CA VAL A 156 2.49 -6.00 10.99
C VAL A 156 2.88 -4.99 9.91
N TRP A 157 2.07 -4.88 8.86
CA TRP A 157 2.16 -3.79 7.87
C TRP A 157 0.97 -2.85 8.01
N ILE A 158 1.25 -1.56 7.96
CA ILE A 158 0.25 -0.51 7.96
C ILE A 158 0.68 0.65 7.04
N ALA A 159 -0.27 1.22 6.32
CA ALA A 159 -0.04 2.43 5.55
C ALA A 159 0.20 3.65 6.45
N GLN A 160 1.12 4.54 6.08
CA GLN A 160 1.50 5.73 6.85
C GLN A 160 0.36 6.73 7.11
N LYS A 161 -0.71 6.68 6.32
CA LYS A 161 -1.96 7.45 6.50
C LYS A 161 -3.15 6.70 5.93
N GLN A 162 -4.34 7.18 6.24
CA GLN A 162 -5.57 6.64 5.67
C GLN A 162 -5.65 6.91 4.17
N GLY A 163 -5.89 5.84 3.40
CA GLY A 163 -6.06 5.89 1.96
C GLY A 163 -4.74 6.01 1.20
N ARG A 164 -4.85 5.83 -0.12
CA ARG A 164 -3.71 5.94 -1.03
C ARG A 164 -3.28 7.40 -1.19
N ALA A 165 -1.98 7.65 -1.34
CA ALA A 165 -1.50 8.97 -1.76
C ALA A 165 -1.91 9.20 -3.22
N LYS A 166 -2.75 10.22 -3.45
CA LYS A 166 -3.31 10.55 -4.77
C LYS A 166 -2.61 11.75 -5.40
N ASP A 167 -2.05 12.59 -4.56
CA ASP A 167 -1.30 13.81 -4.89
C ASP A 167 0.22 13.58 -5.06
N GLY A 168 0.69 12.35 -4.82
CA GLY A 168 2.11 12.02 -4.81
C GLY A 168 2.86 12.50 -3.57
N ILE A 169 2.17 13.08 -2.57
CA ILE A 169 2.80 13.58 -1.35
C ILE A 169 2.71 12.52 -0.24
N ASP A 170 3.85 11.96 0.09
CA ASP A 170 3.97 11.03 1.19
C ASP A 170 4.10 11.78 2.51
N SER A 171 3.22 11.45 3.47
CA SER A 171 3.24 12.00 4.83
C SER A 171 2.64 11.00 5.79
N THR A 172 3.26 10.85 6.95
CA THR A 172 2.74 10.01 8.03
C THR A 172 1.74 10.81 8.87
N ASP A 173 0.60 10.22 9.15
CA ASP A 173 -0.45 10.86 9.95
C ASP A 173 -0.15 10.65 11.45
N PRO A 174 0.05 11.73 12.26
CA PRO A 174 0.22 11.59 13.70
C PRO A 174 -0.95 10.89 14.39
N ALA A 175 -2.16 10.97 13.84
CA ALA A 175 -3.33 10.28 14.37
C ALA A 175 -3.19 8.75 14.25
N LEU A 176 -2.50 8.25 13.21
CA LEU A 176 -2.14 6.84 13.08
C LEU A 176 -1.26 6.39 14.25
N LEU A 177 -0.24 7.17 14.59
CA LEU A 177 0.69 6.85 15.68
C LEU A 177 -0.02 6.83 17.02
N LYS A 178 -0.88 7.83 17.28
CA LYS A 178 -1.73 7.88 18.47
C LYS A 178 -2.66 6.68 18.56
N MET A 179 -3.21 6.20 17.43
CA MET A 179 -4.03 5.00 17.37
C MET A 179 -3.21 3.74 17.72
N ILE A 180 -2.03 3.57 17.15
CA ILE A 180 -1.16 2.42 17.42
C ILE A 180 -0.75 2.39 18.91
N HIS A 181 -0.45 3.53 19.51
CA HIS A 181 -0.07 3.66 20.92
C HIS A 181 -1.24 3.51 21.91
N LEU A 182 -2.49 3.55 21.45
CA LEU A 182 -3.68 3.72 22.28
C LEU A 182 -3.81 2.67 23.41
N HIS A 183 -3.52 1.41 23.12
CA HIS A 183 -3.59 0.30 24.09
C HIS A 183 -2.54 0.44 25.21
N LYS A 184 -1.33 0.84 24.86
CA LYS A 184 -0.19 0.90 25.78
C LYS A 184 0.15 2.30 26.33
N ARG A 185 -0.63 3.33 26.00
CA ARG A 185 -0.37 4.74 26.34
C ARG A 185 -0.27 5.07 27.83
N LYS A 186 -0.70 4.15 28.71
CA LYS A 186 -0.59 4.30 30.18
C LYS A 186 0.64 3.62 30.74
N GLU A 187 1.28 2.74 29.99
CA GLU A 187 2.39 1.89 30.43
C GLU A 187 3.72 2.40 29.87
N PHE A 188 3.70 2.91 28.64
CA PHE A 188 4.88 3.36 27.90
C PHE A 188 4.68 4.78 27.39
N SER A 189 5.77 5.56 27.30
CA SER A 189 5.79 6.73 26.45
C SER A 189 5.68 6.32 24.96
N ILE A 190 5.36 7.26 24.07
CA ILE A 190 5.18 6.92 22.67
C ILE A 190 6.50 6.49 22.02
N SER A 191 7.62 7.13 22.37
CA SER A 191 8.94 6.77 21.84
C SER A 191 9.38 5.39 22.32
N GLU A 192 9.23 5.06 23.59
CA GLU A 192 9.52 3.73 24.15
C GLU A 192 8.72 2.66 23.41
N TYR A 193 7.42 2.86 23.27
CA TYR A 193 6.53 1.89 22.61
C TYR A 193 6.89 1.65 21.15
N PHE A 194 7.15 2.72 20.39
CA PHE A 194 7.53 2.59 18.98
C PHE A 194 8.92 1.97 18.79
N ASN A 195 9.82 2.15 19.77
CA ASN A 195 11.10 1.43 19.78
C ASN A 195 10.94 -0.06 20.04
N GLU A 196 9.98 -0.47 20.89
CA GLU A 196 9.63 -1.89 21.10
C GLU A 196 9.00 -2.52 19.85
N LEU A 197 8.13 -1.78 19.15
CA LEU A 197 7.52 -2.25 17.90
C LEU A 197 8.51 -2.39 16.75
N LYS A 198 9.73 -1.90 16.89
CA LYS A 198 10.79 -1.94 15.85
C LYS A 198 10.26 -1.44 14.51
N VAL A 199 9.87 -0.17 14.46
CA VAL A 199 9.27 0.45 13.27
C VAL A 199 10.25 0.46 12.10
N VAL A 200 9.86 -0.16 11.00
CA VAL A 200 10.62 -0.21 9.74
C VAL A 200 9.91 0.64 8.69
N PRO A 201 10.55 1.72 8.19
CA PRO A 201 9.99 2.51 7.11
C PRO A 201 10.16 1.78 5.78
N VAL A 202 9.13 1.84 4.93
CA VAL A 202 9.15 1.22 3.61
C VAL A 202 8.65 2.20 2.56
N ALA A 203 9.35 2.32 1.45
CA ALA A 203 8.90 3.07 0.28
C ALA A 203 8.59 2.12 -0.87
N VAL A 204 7.40 2.28 -1.44
CA VAL A 204 6.95 1.59 -2.65
C VAL A 204 6.82 2.62 -3.77
N SER A 205 7.40 2.33 -4.93
CA SER A 205 7.33 3.18 -6.11
C SER A 205 6.98 2.38 -7.35
N TYR A 206 6.15 2.98 -8.21
CA TYR A 206 5.69 2.42 -9.47
C TYR A 206 6.05 3.39 -10.59
N GLU A 207 6.65 2.90 -11.67
CA GLU A 207 6.90 3.71 -12.86
C GLU A 207 5.59 4.18 -13.50
N TYR A 208 4.59 3.26 -13.60
CA TYR A 208 3.25 3.55 -14.07
C TYR A 208 2.24 3.20 -12.98
N ASP A 209 1.46 4.19 -12.53
CA ASP A 209 0.37 3.95 -11.59
C ASP A 209 -0.91 3.59 -12.37
N PRO A 210 -1.44 2.35 -12.26
CA PRO A 210 -2.64 1.95 -13.00
C PRO A 210 -3.87 2.79 -12.70
N ASN A 211 -3.89 3.46 -11.57
CA ASN A 211 -5.00 4.26 -11.06
C ASN A 211 -4.77 5.78 -11.16
N ASP A 212 -3.73 6.22 -11.87
CA ASP A 212 -3.33 7.63 -11.98
C ASP A 212 -4.45 8.56 -12.45
N ILE A 213 -5.20 8.17 -13.48
CA ILE A 213 -6.34 8.95 -14.01
C ILE A 213 -7.42 9.16 -12.93
N ASN A 214 -7.81 8.08 -12.24
CA ASN A 214 -8.84 8.17 -11.21
C ASN A 214 -8.38 9.06 -10.04
N LYS A 215 -7.11 8.95 -9.67
CA LYS A 215 -6.50 9.79 -8.63
C LYS A 215 -6.46 11.27 -9.07
N ALA A 216 -6.07 11.55 -10.30
CA ALA A 216 -6.05 12.91 -10.85
C ALA A 216 -7.45 13.55 -10.88
N ILE A 217 -8.46 12.81 -11.31
CA ILE A 217 -9.85 13.28 -11.32
C ILE A 217 -10.35 13.58 -9.90
N GLU A 218 -10.06 12.70 -8.94
CA GLU A 218 -10.43 12.91 -7.54
C GLU A 218 -9.74 14.14 -6.96
N CYS A 219 -8.41 14.28 -7.15
CA CYS A 219 -7.65 15.45 -6.68
C CYS A 219 -8.16 16.74 -7.31
N ALA A 220 -8.37 16.77 -8.61
CA ALA A 220 -8.87 17.96 -9.32
C ALA A 220 -10.22 18.43 -8.80
N LYS A 221 -11.14 17.53 -8.47
CA LYS A 221 -12.44 17.87 -7.87
C LYS A 221 -12.27 18.39 -6.45
N THR A 222 -11.51 17.68 -5.62
CA THR A 222 -11.31 18.05 -4.21
C THR A 222 -10.62 19.42 -4.09
N ASN A 223 -9.59 19.68 -4.91
CA ASN A 223 -8.87 20.96 -4.92
C ASN A 223 -9.73 22.12 -5.42
N GLN A 224 -10.81 21.85 -6.17
CA GLN A 224 -11.83 22.85 -6.52
C GLN A 224 -12.92 23.02 -5.45
N GLY A 225 -12.79 22.41 -4.29
CA GLY A 225 -13.80 22.45 -3.23
C GLY A 225 -15.08 21.65 -3.57
N LYS A 226 -15.01 20.72 -4.52
CA LYS A 226 -16.14 19.87 -4.91
C LYS A 226 -16.03 18.50 -4.21
N ASP A 227 -17.16 17.99 -3.77
CA ASP A 227 -17.22 16.63 -3.24
C ASP A 227 -16.94 15.60 -4.33
N TYR A 228 -16.03 14.66 -4.03
CA TYR A 228 -15.85 13.49 -4.87
C TYR A 228 -16.60 12.30 -4.26
N ILE A 229 -17.67 11.90 -4.94
CA ILE A 229 -18.46 10.73 -4.53
C ILE A 229 -17.96 9.53 -5.32
N LYS A 230 -17.32 8.59 -4.61
CA LYS A 230 -16.88 7.33 -5.21
C LYS A 230 -18.08 6.50 -5.69
N SER A 231 -17.95 5.91 -6.87
CA SER A 231 -18.92 4.91 -7.30
C SER A 231 -18.79 3.63 -6.46
N SER A 232 -19.89 2.89 -6.32
CA SER A 232 -19.92 1.65 -5.50
C SER A 232 -18.91 0.58 -5.92
N ASN A 233 -18.45 0.61 -7.20
CA ASN A 233 -17.51 -0.36 -7.75
C ASN A 233 -16.10 0.19 -7.96
N GLU A 234 -15.81 1.42 -7.54
CA GLU A 234 -14.53 2.08 -7.83
C GLU A 234 -13.34 1.38 -7.19
N ASP A 235 -13.47 0.97 -5.92
CA ASP A 235 -12.40 0.25 -5.23
C ASP A 235 -12.13 -1.12 -5.88
N ILE A 236 -13.19 -1.83 -6.31
CA ILE A 236 -13.07 -3.11 -7.04
C ILE A 236 -12.39 -2.89 -8.40
N SER A 237 -12.81 -1.86 -9.13
CA SER A 237 -12.17 -1.49 -10.41
C SER A 237 -10.70 -1.11 -10.22
N SER A 238 -10.39 -0.37 -9.16
CA SER A 238 -9.02 0.01 -8.81
C SER A 238 -8.14 -1.20 -8.49
N ILE A 239 -8.67 -2.18 -7.74
CA ILE A 239 -7.98 -3.45 -7.45
C ILE A 239 -7.74 -4.21 -8.77
N ALA A 240 -8.75 -4.32 -9.63
CA ALA A 240 -8.62 -5.02 -10.90
C ALA A 240 -7.54 -4.39 -11.80
N LYS A 241 -7.54 -3.06 -11.96
CA LYS A 241 -6.49 -2.33 -12.69
C LYS A 241 -5.11 -2.53 -12.07
N GLY A 242 -5.01 -2.44 -10.73
CA GLY A 242 -3.78 -2.73 -10.01
C GLY A 242 -3.19 -4.10 -10.35
N ILE A 243 -4.03 -5.12 -10.49
CA ILE A 243 -3.60 -6.49 -10.84
C ILE A 243 -3.23 -6.63 -12.32
N THR A 244 -4.02 -6.05 -13.23
CA THR A 244 -3.93 -6.35 -14.67
C THR A 244 -3.09 -5.39 -15.48
N ASP A 245 -3.09 -4.10 -15.13
CA ASP A 245 -2.50 -3.08 -15.96
C ASP A 245 -0.98 -3.00 -15.78
N LYS A 246 -0.25 -2.56 -16.80
CA LYS A 246 1.20 -2.40 -16.78
C LYS A 246 1.63 -1.39 -15.73
N LYS A 247 2.72 -1.70 -15.02
CA LYS A 247 3.31 -0.90 -13.95
C LYS A 247 4.72 -0.39 -14.26
N GLY A 248 5.31 -0.87 -15.38
CA GLY A 248 6.72 -0.59 -15.67
C GLY A 248 7.63 -1.18 -14.60
N ASP A 249 8.62 -0.42 -14.18
CA ASP A 249 9.51 -0.82 -13.09
C ASP A 249 8.83 -0.54 -11.73
N VAL A 250 9.00 -1.46 -10.79
CA VAL A 250 8.48 -1.34 -9.42
C VAL A 250 9.60 -1.58 -8.44
N SER A 251 9.80 -0.64 -7.54
CA SER A 251 10.83 -0.73 -6.50
C SER A 251 10.21 -0.66 -5.11
N ILE A 252 10.69 -1.54 -4.23
CA ILE A 252 10.43 -1.49 -2.80
C ILE A 252 11.77 -1.31 -2.09
N ASN A 253 11.88 -0.26 -1.27
CA ASN A 253 13.05 -0.03 -0.46
C ASN A 253 12.65 -0.07 1.02
N VAL A 254 13.31 -0.95 1.77
CA VAL A 254 13.07 -1.22 3.19
C VAL A 254 14.21 -0.60 3.99
N GLY A 255 13.87 0.25 4.95
CA GLY A 255 14.86 0.86 5.82
C GLY A 255 15.23 0.00 7.02
N SER A 256 16.24 0.43 7.77
CA SER A 256 16.55 -0.14 9.07
C SER A 256 15.49 0.27 10.12
N PRO A 257 15.31 -0.51 11.20
CA PRO A 257 14.44 -0.14 12.28
C PRO A 257 14.79 1.24 12.86
N LEU A 258 13.80 2.13 12.92
CA LEU A 258 13.99 3.49 13.43
C LEU A 258 14.17 3.50 14.95
N LYS A 259 14.88 4.53 15.44
CA LYS A 259 15.00 4.84 16.86
C LYS A 259 14.37 6.20 17.13
N PHE A 260 13.48 6.24 18.10
CA PHE A 260 12.76 7.43 18.50
C PHE A 260 13.22 7.90 19.88
N VAL A 261 13.44 9.19 20.02
CA VAL A 261 13.85 9.82 21.28
C VAL A 261 12.84 10.87 21.76
N SER A 262 11.97 11.31 20.87
CA SER A 262 10.93 12.29 21.18
C SER A 262 9.60 11.61 21.50
N ASP A 263 8.89 12.12 22.50
CA ASP A 263 7.51 11.70 22.82
C ASP A 263 6.44 12.56 22.12
N ASP A 264 6.86 13.40 21.17
CA ASP A 264 5.97 14.17 20.33
C ASP A 264 5.59 13.35 19.07
N SER A 265 4.30 13.04 18.93
CA SER A 265 3.78 12.28 17.79
C SER A 265 4.00 12.97 16.43
N ASP A 266 4.08 14.32 16.40
CA ASP A 266 4.33 15.07 15.17
C ASP A 266 5.80 14.90 14.75
N GLN A 267 6.74 14.97 15.69
CA GLN A 267 8.16 14.74 15.42
C GLN A 267 8.43 13.29 15.00
N ILE A 268 7.78 12.31 15.63
CA ILE A 268 7.87 10.90 15.22
C ILE A 268 7.32 10.71 13.81
N SER A 269 6.16 11.30 13.50
CA SER A 269 5.56 11.20 12.17
C SER A 269 6.44 11.85 11.09
N ASP A 270 7.08 12.97 11.40
CA ASP A 270 8.02 13.64 10.49
C ASP A 270 9.27 12.78 10.25
N GLN A 271 9.81 12.14 11.28
CA GLN A 271 10.95 11.22 11.15
C GLN A 271 10.60 10.03 10.25
N ILE A 272 9.44 9.41 10.42
CA ILE A 272 8.97 8.31 9.57
C ILE A 272 8.76 8.82 8.14
N THR A 273 8.13 9.98 7.98
CA THR A 273 7.89 10.60 6.67
C THR A 273 9.19 10.85 5.92
N LYS A 274 10.19 11.45 6.56
CA LYS A 274 11.51 11.69 5.98
C LYS A 274 12.20 10.40 5.59
N SER A 275 12.12 9.39 6.44
CA SER A 275 12.70 8.07 6.16
C SER A 275 12.08 7.42 4.94
N ILE A 276 10.74 7.44 4.80
CA ILE A 276 10.03 6.88 3.64
C ILE A 276 10.38 7.67 2.37
N ARG A 277 10.42 9.01 2.42
CA ARG A 277 10.79 9.84 1.26
C ARG A 277 12.22 9.59 0.79
N ASN A 278 13.16 9.43 1.71
CA ASN A 278 14.55 9.12 1.38
C ASN A 278 14.69 7.75 0.72
N LEU A 279 13.89 6.77 1.13
CA LEU A 279 13.86 5.44 0.55
C LEU A 279 13.14 5.39 -0.81
N TYR A 280 12.32 6.39 -1.14
CA TYR A 280 11.56 6.40 -2.41
C TYR A 280 12.51 6.36 -3.61
N GLU A 281 12.26 5.45 -4.56
CA GLU A 281 13.01 5.34 -5.82
C GLU A 281 12.26 6.05 -6.94
N PRO A 282 12.77 7.19 -7.44
CA PRO A 282 12.15 7.87 -8.57
C PRO A 282 12.36 7.11 -9.89
N HIS A 283 11.31 7.02 -10.69
CA HIS A 283 11.34 6.46 -12.04
C HIS A 283 11.36 7.56 -13.10
N SER A 284 11.63 7.20 -14.35
CA SER A 284 11.68 8.13 -15.49
C SER A 284 10.38 8.94 -15.63
N THR A 285 9.22 8.38 -15.29
CA THR A 285 7.92 9.09 -15.29
C THR A 285 7.87 10.26 -14.31
N ASN A 286 8.57 10.18 -13.17
CA ASN A 286 8.63 11.29 -12.21
C ASN A 286 9.34 12.50 -12.82
N TYR A 287 10.46 12.29 -13.52
CA TYR A 287 11.21 13.33 -14.21
C TYR A 287 10.46 13.84 -15.45
N ALA A 288 9.87 12.94 -16.24
CA ALA A 288 9.04 13.30 -17.39
C ALA A 288 7.85 14.19 -16.98
N ALA A 289 7.17 13.88 -15.89
CA ALA A 289 6.08 14.68 -15.35
C ALA A 289 6.57 16.06 -14.88
N TYR A 290 7.74 16.14 -14.25
CA TYR A 290 8.35 17.40 -13.85
C TYR A 290 8.66 18.28 -15.07
N ILE A 291 9.32 17.73 -16.07
CA ILE A 291 9.65 18.43 -17.34
C ILE A 291 8.37 18.98 -17.99
N LYS A 292 7.33 18.14 -18.11
CA LYS A 292 6.04 18.56 -18.72
C LYS A 292 5.31 19.63 -17.92
N SER A 293 5.45 19.63 -16.61
CA SER A 293 4.74 20.56 -15.71
C SER A 293 5.48 21.86 -15.48
N LYS A 294 6.83 21.83 -15.39
CA LYS A 294 7.66 22.98 -15.01
C LYS A 294 8.48 23.55 -16.18
N ASN A 295 8.57 22.82 -17.28
CA ASN A 295 9.43 23.15 -18.42
C ASN A 295 10.91 23.32 -18.02
N GLU A 296 11.35 22.51 -17.04
CA GLU A 296 12.70 22.47 -16.50
C GLU A 296 13.19 21.04 -16.46
N ILE A 297 14.51 20.84 -16.56
CA ILE A 297 15.14 19.52 -16.49
C ILE A 297 15.87 19.42 -15.15
N LEU A 298 15.55 18.38 -14.39
CA LEU A 298 16.31 17.98 -13.22
C LEU A 298 17.36 16.94 -13.63
N ASP A 299 18.49 16.93 -12.92
CA ASP A 299 19.55 15.93 -13.13
C ASP A 299 19.03 14.52 -12.88
N HIS A 300 19.30 13.60 -13.81
CA HIS A 300 18.87 12.21 -13.76
C HIS A 300 19.79 11.30 -14.58
N SER A 301 19.78 10.00 -14.27
CA SER A 301 20.58 8.97 -14.95
C SER A 301 19.88 8.29 -16.14
N PHE A 302 18.62 8.61 -16.42
CA PHE A 302 17.85 7.98 -17.50
C PHE A 302 18.29 8.50 -18.86
N SER A 303 18.26 7.62 -19.88
CA SER A 303 18.50 8.01 -21.27
C SER A 303 17.39 8.95 -21.77
N GLU A 304 17.73 9.82 -22.74
CA GLU A 304 16.75 10.68 -23.40
C GLU A 304 15.59 9.89 -24.01
N SER A 305 15.87 8.72 -24.60
CA SER A 305 14.85 7.82 -25.13
C SER A 305 13.85 7.36 -24.06
N LYS A 306 14.34 7.01 -22.85
CA LYS A 306 13.49 6.57 -21.73
C LYS A 306 12.62 7.71 -21.19
N ILE A 307 13.15 8.93 -21.12
CA ILE A 307 12.37 10.11 -20.74
C ILE A 307 11.30 10.40 -21.79
N ASN A 308 11.61 10.33 -23.07
CA ASN A 308 10.65 10.54 -24.16
C ASN A 308 9.54 9.46 -24.16
N GLU A 309 9.88 8.20 -23.89
CA GLU A 309 8.88 7.13 -23.70
C GLU A 309 7.91 7.47 -22.54
N SER A 310 8.46 7.94 -21.42
CA SER A 310 7.68 8.34 -20.25
C SER A 310 6.80 9.57 -20.52
N ILE A 311 7.30 10.55 -21.28
CA ILE A 311 6.50 11.70 -21.73
C ILE A 311 5.32 11.22 -22.58
N ASN A 312 5.57 10.37 -23.58
CA ASN A 312 4.53 9.82 -24.46
C ASN A 312 3.49 9.02 -23.66
N TYR A 313 3.93 8.23 -22.68
CA TYR A 313 3.03 7.54 -21.77
C TYR A 313 2.11 8.53 -21.04
N LEU A 314 2.67 9.53 -20.36
CA LEU A 314 1.91 10.52 -19.61
C LEU A 314 0.97 11.35 -20.51
N GLU A 315 1.39 11.72 -21.70
CA GLU A 315 0.55 12.42 -22.68
C GLU A 315 -0.63 11.55 -23.13
N SER A 316 -0.39 10.27 -23.39
CA SER A 316 -1.47 9.33 -23.74
C SER A 316 -2.50 9.20 -22.63
N ARG A 317 -2.05 9.17 -21.37
CA ARG A 317 -2.93 9.15 -20.18
C ARG A 317 -3.72 10.45 -20.03
N ALA A 318 -3.12 11.57 -20.41
CA ALA A 318 -3.69 12.90 -20.30
C ALA A 318 -4.72 13.27 -21.40
N MET A 319 -4.80 12.49 -22.49
CA MET A 319 -5.56 12.89 -23.70
C MET A 319 -7.00 13.32 -23.44
N GLN A 320 -7.72 12.59 -22.59
CA GLN A 320 -9.16 12.82 -22.32
C GLN A 320 -9.41 13.64 -21.05
N LEU A 321 -8.36 14.09 -20.37
CA LEU A 321 -8.46 14.85 -19.14
C LEU A 321 -8.66 16.34 -19.42
N THR A 322 -9.40 17.01 -18.56
CA THR A 322 -9.47 18.48 -18.51
C THR A 322 -8.13 19.08 -18.10
N LYS A 323 -7.95 20.39 -18.25
CA LYS A 323 -6.71 21.08 -17.89
C LYS A 323 -6.31 20.80 -16.43
N HIS A 324 -7.23 20.96 -15.49
CA HIS A 324 -6.96 20.73 -14.07
C HIS A 324 -6.63 19.27 -13.75
N GLU A 325 -7.33 18.32 -14.38
CA GLU A 325 -7.05 16.90 -14.18
C GLU A 325 -5.67 16.51 -14.74
N LYS A 326 -5.23 17.15 -15.84
CA LYS A 326 -3.85 16.98 -16.38
C LYS A 326 -2.79 17.51 -15.41
N GLU A 327 -3.04 18.68 -14.82
CA GLU A 327 -2.15 19.27 -13.81
C GLU A 327 -2.00 18.32 -12.63
N GLU A 328 -3.08 17.73 -12.15
CA GLU A 328 -3.06 16.75 -11.05
C GLU A 328 -2.40 15.41 -11.48
N LEU A 329 -2.63 14.96 -12.72
CA LEU A 329 -1.96 13.77 -13.24
C LEU A 329 -0.43 13.94 -13.23
N TYR A 330 0.10 15.06 -13.69
CA TYR A 330 1.55 15.31 -13.64
C TYR A 330 2.02 15.52 -12.19
N SER A 331 1.23 16.23 -11.39
CA SER A 331 1.56 16.53 -9.98
C SER A 331 1.81 15.25 -9.18
N GLN A 332 0.93 14.26 -9.26
CA GLN A 332 1.06 13.03 -8.49
C GLN A 332 2.37 12.25 -8.79
N TYR A 333 2.92 12.40 -10.01
CA TYR A 333 4.19 11.79 -10.37
C TYR A 333 5.37 12.63 -9.89
N TYR A 334 5.41 13.94 -10.15
CA TYR A 334 6.60 14.73 -9.83
C TYR A 334 6.69 15.14 -8.34
N GLN A 335 5.59 15.19 -7.60
CA GLN A 335 5.63 15.56 -6.18
C GLN A 335 6.47 14.61 -5.33
N CYS A 336 6.44 13.31 -5.62
CA CYS A 336 7.30 12.32 -4.96
C CYS A 336 8.79 12.69 -5.10
N LEU A 337 9.19 13.11 -6.31
CA LEU A 337 10.56 13.53 -6.62
C LEU A 337 10.93 14.80 -5.84
N ILE A 338 10.10 15.85 -5.91
CA ILE A 338 10.34 17.12 -5.23
C ILE A 338 10.44 16.93 -3.71
N LYS A 339 9.54 16.13 -3.14
CA LYS A 339 9.55 15.86 -1.68
C LYS A 339 10.75 15.03 -1.23
N LYS A 340 11.28 14.16 -2.08
CA LYS A 340 12.54 13.47 -1.82
C LYS A 340 13.73 14.43 -1.83
N MET A 341 13.78 15.37 -2.78
CA MET A 341 14.89 16.31 -2.93
C MET A 341 14.90 17.40 -1.85
N GLY A 342 13.75 17.79 -1.34
CA GLY A 342 13.59 18.82 -0.30
C GLY A 342 13.34 18.30 1.11
N GLY A 343 13.49 16.99 1.34
CA GLY A 343 13.18 16.29 2.59
C GLY A 343 14.17 16.42 3.72
#